data_8990dfab01e306b5b23a25d668806b28
#
_entry.id   8990dfab01e306b5b23a25d668806b28
#
_cell.length_a   1.000
_cell.length_b   1.000
_cell.length_c   1.000
_cell.angle_alpha   90.00
_cell.angle_beta   90.00
_cell.angle_gamma   90.00
#
_symmetry.space_group_name_H-M   'P 1'
#
loop_
_entity.id
_entity.type
_entity.pdbx_description
1 polymer ?
#
loop_
_entity_poly.entity_id
_entity_poly.type
_entity_poly.pdbx_seq_one_letter_code
_entity_poly.pdbx_strand_id
1 'polypeptide(L)'
;MRRLPIRPLAGLAGLAVLALTGCGTQTAGAPAGPGTDGGDRTLRAQQVMRLTQPHEQTGMTLLEGPVFDKDGKLLVVDVTAPTGEPKVLRVNVRKKTSEQFHTDDRGNYTSAQFSPYDGRIYLTDFSSGDIVSLAPDGGDPRTFFSGEIDGAPMNPDDLAFDREGNLYVSDSRGMSEGEAKGRVVRIDRSGKDATVLADGLAAPNGISFDADYRGLWFSELTQNRISYLLLDEEGTVASQHTAIRVDGGIAQTDSIAVDADGNLYQGLHGRPAMAVYSKNGERLATVELPARATDGLESATNVAITPGATRAYMTVSGPDGGYLYTFDALAEGVRQSNGG
;
A
#
# COMPACT_ATOMS: atom_id res chain seq x y z
N MET A 1 -41.95 51.08 5.92
CA MET A 1 -41.81 52.35 6.67
C MET A 1 -41.10 52.09 7.98
N ARG A 2 -40.15 52.95 8.29
CA ARG A 2 -39.30 53.11 9.49
C ARG A 2 -37.98 52.35 9.46
N ARG A 3 -36.96 53.08 8.97
CA ARG A 3 -35.53 52.90 9.22
C ARG A 3 -35.22 53.45 10.62
N LEU A 4 -34.29 52.79 11.34
CA LEU A 4 -33.60 53.37 12.50
C LEU A 4 -32.10 53.30 12.29
N PRO A 5 -31.34 54.26 12.82
CA PRO A 5 -30.04 54.61 12.28
C PRO A 5 -28.86 53.96 13.02
N ILE A 6 -27.76 53.84 12.27
CA ILE A 6 -26.42 53.45 12.71
C ILE A 6 -25.77 54.63 13.46
N ARG A 7 -25.15 54.36 14.60
CA ARG A 7 -24.19 55.27 15.25
C ARG A 7 -22.82 54.57 15.34
N PRO A 8 -21.73 55.25 14.98
CA PRO A 8 -20.38 54.78 15.16
C PRO A 8 -19.84 55.16 16.54
N LEU A 9 -19.04 54.27 17.15
CA LEU A 9 -18.17 54.63 18.27
C LEU A 9 -16.73 54.56 17.80
N ALA A 10 -16.08 55.70 17.80
CA ALA A 10 -14.66 55.89 17.73
C ALA A 10 -14.06 55.83 19.14
N GLY A 11 -12.87 55.26 19.27
CA GLY A 11 -12.12 55.23 20.53
C GLY A 11 -10.66 54.87 20.26
N LEU A 12 -9.94 55.82 20.26
CA LEU A 12 -8.60 56.33 20.37
C LEU A 12 -7.50 55.37 20.86
N ALA A 13 -6.39 55.64 20.24
CA ALA A 13 -5.03 55.17 20.38
C ALA A 13 -4.40 55.30 21.77
N GLY A 14 -3.42 54.46 22.03
CA GLY A 14 -2.46 54.58 23.10
C GLY A 14 -1.18 53.83 22.76
N LEU A 15 -0.24 54.50 22.06
CA LEU A 15 1.16 54.07 21.95
C LEU A 15 1.85 54.33 23.27
N ALA A 16 2.44 53.32 23.88
CA ALA A 16 3.48 53.48 24.89
C ALA A 16 4.75 52.75 24.42
N VAL A 17 5.73 53.53 24.00
CA VAL A 17 7.10 53.09 23.73
C VAL A 17 7.84 53.10 25.07
N LEU A 18 8.27 51.96 25.54
CA LEU A 18 9.24 51.84 26.64
C LEU A 18 10.54 51.26 26.06
N ALA A 19 11.53 52.12 25.91
CA ALA A 19 12.91 51.74 25.69
C ALA A 19 13.54 51.31 27.02
N LEU A 20 13.97 50.09 27.12
CA LEU A 20 14.82 49.58 28.19
C LEU A 20 16.15 49.12 27.60
N THR A 21 17.18 49.90 27.80
CA THR A 21 18.59 49.54 27.65
C THR A 21 18.97 48.63 28.81
N GLY A 22 19.32 47.38 28.52
CA GLY A 22 19.85 46.43 29.50
C GLY A 22 21.11 45.75 28.94
N CYS A 23 22.21 45.95 29.66
CA CYS A 23 23.53 45.38 29.41
C CYS A 23 23.50 43.84 29.35
N GLY A 24 24.29 43.31 28.43
CA GLY A 24 24.43 41.89 28.20
C GLY A 24 25.17 41.15 29.30
N THR A 25 24.70 39.94 29.55
CA THR A 25 25.52 38.82 30.04
C THR A 25 25.32 37.68 29.04
N GLN A 26 26.40 37.31 28.34
CA GLN A 26 26.44 36.10 27.51
C GLN A 26 26.32 34.88 28.45
N THR A 27 25.16 34.26 28.45
CA THR A 27 25.04 32.89 28.94
C THR A 27 25.33 31.92 27.78
N ALA A 28 26.26 31.01 28.00
CA ALA A 28 26.61 29.94 27.07
C ALA A 28 25.34 29.23 26.64
N GLY A 29 25.14 29.14 25.32
CA GLY A 29 24.01 28.45 24.72
C GLY A 29 24.02 26.97 25.07
N ALA A 30 22.89 26.48 25.57
CA ALA A 30 22.60 25.07 25.63
C ALA A 30 22.73 24.45 24.21
N PRO A 31 23.21 23.21 24.07
CA PRO A 31 23.27 22.58 22.77
C PRO A 31 21.85 22.51 22.20
N ALA A 32 21.69 22.98 20.98
CA ALA A 32 20.45 22.84 20.23
C ALA A 32 20.12 21.33 20.20
N GLY A 33 18.94 20.97 20.68
CA GLY A 33 18.37 19.65 20.47
C GLY A 33 18.31 19.34 18.96
N PRO A 34 18.26 18.08 18.55
CA PRO A 34 18.18 17.74 17.15
C PRO A 34 17.01 18.49 16.53
N GLY A 35 17.32 19.44 15.65
CA GLY A 35 16.31 20.15 14.87
C GLY A 35 15.54 19.13 14.07
N THR A 36 14.23 19.12 14.18
CA THR A 36 13.34 18.48 13.22
C THR A 36 13.47 19.27 11.93
N ASP A 37 14.47 18.92 11.10
CA ASP A 37 14.48 19.31 9.70
C ASP A 37 13.25 18.64 9.07
N GLY A 38 12.18 19.40 8.90
CA GLY A 38 10.95 19.01 8.20
C GLY A 38 11.17 18.87 6.68
N GLY A 39 12.34 18.40 6.26
CA GLY A 39 12.64 18.08 4.88
C GLY A 39 12.27 16.63 4.59
N ASP A 40 11.57 16.40 3.48
CA ASP A 40 11.22 15.07 2.96
C ASP A 40 12.50 14.20 2.83
N ARG A 41 12.63 13.21 3.72
CA ARG A 41 13.80 12.32 3.76
C ARG A 41 13.77 11.41 2.53
N THR A 42 14.88 11.29 1.81
CA THR A 42 15.01 10.34 0.72
C THR A 42 15.63 9.03 1.23
N LEU A 43 14.90 7.92 1.06
CA LEU A 43 15.41 6.55 1.22
C LEU A 43 15.85 6.04 -0.15
N ARG A 44 17.11 5.64 -0.27
CA ARG A 44 17.65 5.19 -1.54
C ARG A 44 17.51 3.68 -1.72
N ALA A 45 16.71 3.28 -2.69
CA ALA A 45 16.59 1.88 -3.07
C ALA A 45 17.80 1.41 -3.88
N GLN A 46 18.12 0.12 -3.76
CA GLN A 46 19.20 -0.55 -4.49
C GLN A 46 18.63 -1.74 -5.24
N GLN A 47 19.04 -1.92 -6.48
CA GLN A 47 18.60 -3.06 -7.29
C GLN A 47 19.14 -4.37 -6.70
N VAL A 48 18.25 -5.30 -6.44
CA VAL A 48 18.61 -6.67 -6.04
C VAL A 48 18.85 -7.51 -7.28
N MET A 49 17.83 -7.60 -8.14
CA MET A 49 17.89 -8.38 -9.38
C MET A 49 16.73 -8.02 -10.32
N ARG A 50 16.84 -8.41 -11.57
CA ARG A 50 15.74 -8.49 -12.52
C ARG A 50 15.03 -9.82 -12.33
N LEU A 51 13.71 -9.81 -12.24
CA LEU A 51 12.87 -11.00 -12.09
C LEU A 51 12.32 -11.47 -13.43
N THR A 52 11.80 -10.53 -14.24
CA THR A 52 11.15 -10.83 -15.51
C THR A 52 11.66 -9.92 -16.63
N GLN A 53 11.64 -10.45 -17.85
CA GLN A 53 11.74 -9.67 -19.08
C GLN A 53 10.36 -9.18 -19.46
N PRO A 54 10.23 -8.12 -20.28
CA PRO A 54 8.94 -7.79 -20.88
C PRO A 54 8.40 -8.98 -21.68
N HIS A 55 7.14 -9.34 -21.46
CA HIS A 55 6.51 -10.43 -22.19
C HIS A 55 6.25 -10.03 -23.65
N GLU A 56 6.56 -10.90 -24.60
CA GLU A 56 6.39 -10.62 -26.03
C GLU A 56 4.94 -10.25 -26.40
N GLN A 57 3.96 -10.84 -25.71
CA GLN A 57 2.54 -10.62 -26.00
C GLN A 57 2.02 -9.29 -25.51
N THR A 58 2.53 -8.76 -24.41
CA THR A 58 2.06 -7.51 -23.77
C THR A 58 3.04 -6.35 -23.95
N GLY A 59 4.30 -6.62 -24.30
CA GLY A 59 5.37 -5.65 -24.40
C GLY A 59 5.83 -5.07 -23.07
N MET A 60 5.35 -5.62 -21.95
CA MET A 60 5.63 -5.14 -20.60
C MET A 60 5.63 -6.30 -19.59
N THR A 61 5.99 -5.99 -18.36
CA THR A 61 5.77 -6.82 -17.18
C THR A 61 5.28 -5.93 -16.03
N LEU A 62 4.45 -6.47 -15.16
CA LEU A 62 3.95 -5.78 -13.97
C LEU A 62 4.07 -6.74 -12.77
N LEU A 63 4.97 -6.40 -11.87
CA LEU A 63 5.22 -7.19 -10.65
C LEU A 63 4.42 -6.62 -9.50
N GLU A 64 3.76 -7.51 -8.74
CA GLU A 64 2.89 -7.18 -7.61
C GLU A 64 3.04 -8.16 -6.46
N GLY A 65 2.28 -7.94 -5.39
CA GLY A 65 2.02 -8.84 -4.28
C GLY A 65 3.25 -9.50 -3.66
N PRO A 66 4.34 -8.76 -3.34
CA PRO A 66 5.48 -9.35 -2.68
C PRO A 66 5.10 -9.78 -1.26
N VAL A 67 5.36 -11.05 -0.91
CA VAL A 67 5.08 -11.58 0.44
C VAL A 67 6.14 -12.59 0.84
N PHE A 68 6.55 -12.59 2.12
CA PHE A 68 7.50 -13.56 2.63
C PHE A 68 6.82 -14.87 3.02
N ASP A 69 7.41 -15.99 2.60
CA ASP A 69 7.06 -17.31 3.14
C ASP A 69 7.70 -17.52 4.53
N LYS A 70 7.30 -18.60 5.20
CA LYS A 70 7.82 -18.98 6.54
C LYS A 70 9.32 -19.25 6.57
N ASP A 71 9.94 -19.52 5.41
CA ASP A 71 11.37 -19.80 5.28
C ASP A 71 12.17 -18.53 4.89
N GLY A 72 11.50 -17.36 4.85
CA GLY A 72 12.08 -16.05 4.53
C GLY A 72 12.43 -15.89 3.04
N LYS A 73 11.79 -16.65 2.15
CA LYS A 73 11.83 -16.41 0.71
C LYS A 73 10.69 -15.49 0.32
N LEU A 74 10.92 -14.68 -0.68
CA LEU A 74 9.93 -13.74 -1.17
C LEU A 74 9.13 -14.38 -2.31
N LEU A 75 7.81 -14.35 -2.25
CA LEU A 75 6.96 -14.59 -3.40
C LEU A 75 6.67 -13.25 -4.08
N VAL A 76 6.54 -13.25 -5.38
CA VAL A 76 6.18 -12.07 -6.20
C VAL A 76 5.26 -12.53 -7.30
N VAL A 77 4.19 -11.77 -7.51
CA VAL A 77 3.21 -12.01 -8.58
C VAL A 77 3.64 -11.26 -9.84
N ASP A 78 3.51 -11.87 -11.01
CA ASP A 78 3.57 -11.19 -12.31
C ASP A 78 2.17 -11.12 -12.91
N VAL A 79 1.55 -9.96 -12.80
CA VAL A 79 0.16 -9.69 -13.24
C VAL A 79 -0.01 -9.94 -14.75
N THR A 80 1.03 -9.60 -15.52
CA THR A 80 0.99 -9.65 -16.98
C THR A 80 1.54 -10.93 -17.58
N ALA A 81 1.93 -11.89 -16.73
CA ALA A 81 2.44 -13.18 -17.19
C ALA A 81 1.40 -13.90 -18.08
N PRO A 82 1.74 -14.27 -19.31
CA PRO A 82 0.80 -14.96 -20.19
C PRO A 82 0.56 -16.40 -19.75
N THR A 83 -0.41 -17.05 -20.37
CA THR A 83 -0.69 -18.48 -20.19
C THR A 83 0.58 -19.32 -20.36
N GLY A 84 0.85 -20.19 -19.40
CA GLY A 84 2.02 -21.08 -19.41
C GLY A 84 3.30 -20.50 -18.84
N GLU A 85 3.34 -19.18 -18.61
CA GLU A 85 4.44 -18.51 -17.92
C GLU A 85 4.22 -18.47 -16.41
N PRO A 86 5.27 -18.30 -15.58
CA PRO A 86 5.13 -18.22 -14.13
C PRO A 86 4.28 -17.02 -13.70
N LYS A 87 3.13 -17.29 -13.09
CA LYS A 87 2.24 -16.27 -12.50
C LYS A 87 2.73 -15.81 -11.13
N VAL A 88 3.36 -16.71 -10.38
CA VAL A 88 3.99 -16.41 -9.09
C VAL A 88 5.40 -16.95 -9.11
N LEU A 89 6.35 -16.09 -8.74
CA LEU A 89 7.77 -16.40 -8.63
C LEU A 89 8.15 -16.56 -7.16
N ARG A 90 9.01 -17.54 -6.84
CA ARG A 90 9.69 -17.64 -5.54
C ARG A 90 11.10 -17.12 -5.67
N VAL A 91 11.45 -16.10 -4.88
CA VAL A 91 12.71 -15.39 -4.97
C VAL A 91 13.58 -15.67 -3.75
N ASN A 92 14.78 -16.15 -3.96
CA ASN A 92 15.81 -16.20 -2.94
C ASN A 92 16.66 -14.93 -3.03
N VAL A 93 16.30 -13.92 -2.24
CA VAL A 93 16.94 -12.60 -2.27
C VAL A 93 18.43 -12.62 -1.91
N ARG A 94 18.86 -13.60 -1.08
CA ARG A 94 20.29 -13.76 -0.70
C ARG A 94 21.13 -14.33 -1.83
N LYS A 95 20.57 -15.32 -2.55
CA LYS A 95 21.25 -15.98 -3.68
C LYS A 95 21.02 -15.24 -5.00
N LYS A 96 20.12 -14.29 -5.03
CA LYS A 96 19.65 -13.56 -6.24
C LYS A 96 19.20 -14.54 -7.33
N THR A 97 18.34 -15.49 -6.97
CA THR A 97 17.75 -16.47 -7.88
C THR A 97 16.24 -16.46 -7.73
N SER A 98 15.54 -16.70 -8.82
CA SER A 98 14.09 -16.92 -8.83
C SER A 98 13.78 -18.27 -9.46
N GLU A 99 12.66 -18.85 -9.03
CA GLU A 99 12.10 -20.08 -9.57
C GLU A 99 10.58 -19.91 -9.71
N GLN A 100 9.98 -20.66 -10.63
CA GLN A 100 8.53 -20.72 -10.73
C GLN A 100 7.96 -21.30 -9.42
N PHE A 101 6.97 -20.59 -8.86
CA PHE A 101 6.22 -21.07 -7.72
C PHE A 101 4.85 -21.59 -8.15
N HIS A 102 4.16 -20.86 -9.03
CA HIS A 102 2.86 -21.25 -9.58
C HIS A 102 2.70 -20.78 -11.03
N THR A 103 2.01 -21.58 -11.81
CA THR A 103 1.54 -21.24 -13.16
C THR A 103 0.21 -21.92 -13.41
N ASP A 104 -0.66 -21.26 -14.17
CA ASP A 104 -1.91 -21.79 -14.66
C ASP A 104 -2.32 -21.11 -15.98
N ASP A 105 -3.44 -21.59 -16.54
CA ASP A 105 -4.03 -21.05 -17.78
C ASP A 105 -5.08 -19.98 -17.49
N ARG A 106 -5.23 -19.57 -16.22
CA ARG A 106 -6.22 -18.62 -15.75
C ARG A 106 -5.53 -17.42 -15.13
N GLY A 107 -6.33 -16.41 -14.87
CA GLY A 107 -6.04 -15.35 -13.93
C GLY A 107 -5.00 -14.32 -14.33
N ASN A 108 -5.30 -13.12 -13.93
CA ASN A 108 -4.34 -12.05 -13.73
C ASN A 108 -4.30 -11.81 -12.22
N TYR A 109 -3.37 -12.47 -11.56
CA TYR A 109 -3.20 -12.31 -10.12
C TYR A 109 -2.55 -10.98 -9.82
N THR A 110 -3.10 -10.24 -8.87
CA THR A 110 -2.62 -8.91 -8.48
C THR A 110 -2.02 -8.87 -7.10
N SER A 111 -2.39 -9.80 -6.21
CA SER A 111 -1.84 -9.83 -4.85
C SER A 111 -1.68 -11.25 -4.34
N ALA A 112 -0.86 -11.41 -3.29
CA ALA A 112 -0.62 -12.67 -2.61
C ALA A 112 -0.46 -12.43 -1.10
N GLN A 113 -1.11 -13.27 -0.27
CA GLN A 113 -0.94 -13.27 1.18
C GLN A 113 -1.08 -14.68 1.75
N PHE A 114 -0.32 -14.99 2.79
CA PHE A 114 -0.49 -16.22 3.54
C PHE A 114 -1.60 -16.07 4.59
N SER A 115 -2.52 -17.02 4.61
CA SER A 115 -3.56 -17.08 5.62
C SER A 115 -2.99 -17.54 6.97
N PRO A 116 -3.22 -16.78 8.06
CA PRO A 116 -2.82 -17.19 9.40
C PRO A 116 -3.63 -18.37 9.92
N TYR A 117 -4.77 -18.69 9.28
CA TYR A 117 -5.67 -19.73 9.70
C TYR A 117 -5.28 -21.13 9.20
N ASP A 118 -4.97 -21.27 7.91
CA ASP A 118 -4.68 -22.56 7.28
C ASP A 118 -3.29 -22.66 6.64
N GLY A 119 -2.54 -21.54 6.63
CA GLY A 119 -1.19 -21.47 6.07
C GLY A 119 -1.13 -21.56 4.55
N ARG A 120 -2.27 -21.57 3.85
CA ARG A 120 -2.32 -21.51 2.39
C ARG A 120 -1.99 -20.07 1.93
N ILE A 121 -1.52 -19.94 0.71
CA ILE A 121 -1.40 -18.63 0.06
C ILE A 121 -2.68 -18.31 -0.70
N TYR A 122 -3.17 -17.10 -0.57
CA TYR A 122 -4.34 -16.59 -1.25
C TYR A 122 -3.94 -15.55 -2.28
N LEU A 123 -4.57 -15.63 -3.44
CA LEU A 123 -4.32 -14.77 -4.60
C LEU A 123 -5.62 -14.09 -5.02
N THR A 124 -5.57 -12.81 -5.34
CA THR A 124 -6.65 -12.08 -6.00
C THR A 124 -6.56 -12.30 -7.50
N ASP A 125 -7.60 -12.83 -8.13
CA ASP A 125 -7.71 -12.90 -9.59
C ASP A 125 -8.56 -11.76 -10.11
N PHE A 126 -7.89 -10.70 -10.53
CA PHE A 126 -8.51 -9.47 -10.99
C PHE A 126 -9.42 -9.68 -12.20
N SER A 127 -9.08 -10.62 -13.08
CA SER A 127 -9.81 -10.82 -14.34
C SER A 127 -11.08 -11.67 -14.17
N SER A 128 -11.07 -12.66 -13.30
CA SER A 128 -12.24 -13.52 -13.06
C SER A 128 -13.13 -13.02 -11.92
N GLY A 129 -12.61 -12.21 -11.02
CA GLY A 129 -13.29 -11.78 -9.80
C GLY A 129 -13.19 -12.79 -8.64
N ASP A 130 -12.34 -13.79 -8.80
CA ASP A 130 -12.19 -14.89 -7.85
C ASP A 130 -11.07 -14.61 -6.83
N ILE A 131 -11.18 -15.27 -5.69
CA ILE A 131 -10.05 -15.48 -4.76
C ILE A 131 -9.63 -16.93 -4.88
N VAL A 132 -8.36 -17.15 -5.20
CA VAL A 132 -7.77 -18.49 -5.37
C VAL A 132 -6.84 -18.75 -4.19
N SER A 133 -6.80 -19.98 -3.68
CA SER A 133 -5.81 -20.39 -2.69
C SER A 133 -4.95 -21.52 -3.20
N LEU A 134 -3.66 -21.49 -2.88
CA LEU A 134 -2.67 -22.52 -3.19
C LEU A 134 -2.15 -23.14 -1.91
N ALA A 135 -1.68 -24.38 -2.00
CA ALA A 135 -0.89 -24.96 -0.93
C ALA A 135 0.43 -24.18 -0.75
N PRO A 136 1.10 -24.25 0.43
CA PRO A 136 2.32 -23.49 0.71
C PRO A 136 3.51 -23.79 -0.23
N ASP A 137 3.42 -24.85 -1.01
CA ASP A 137 4.40 -25.22 -2.05
C ASP A 137 4.05 -24.69 -3.45
N GLY A 138 2.90 -24.01 -3.61
CA GLY A 138 2.39 -23.50 -4.88
C GLY A 138 1.47 -24.45 -5.64
N GLY A 139 1.22 -25.66 -5.09
CA GLY A 139 0.33 -26.67 -5.65
C GLY A 139 -1.12 -26.56 -5.14
N ASP A 140 -1.94 -27.54 -5.50
CA ASP A 140 -3.32 -27.72 -5.03
C ASP A 140 -4.17 -26.43 -5.12
N PRO A 141 -4.33 -25.84 -6.34
CA PRO A 141 -5.11 -24.62 -6.51
C PRO A 141 -6.60 -24.89 -6.21
N ARG A 142 -7.22 -24.00 -5.43
CA ARG A 142 -8.63 -24.05 -5.06
C ARG A 142 -9.26 -22.69 -5.20
N THR A 143 -10.44 -22.60 -5.78
CA THR A 143 -11.27 -21.40 -5.67
C THR A 143 -11.75 -21.31 -4.22
N PHE A 144 -11.36 -20.22 -3.53
CA PHE A 144 -11.79 -19.94 -2.18
C PHE A 144 -13.12 -19.17 -2.16
N PHE A 145 -13.20 -18.16 -3.01
CA PHE A 145 -14.41 -17.36 -3.20
C PHE A 145 -14.62 -17.09 -4.68
N SER A 146 -15.85 -17.19 -5.13
CA SER A 146 -16.27 -16.86 -6.49
C SER A 146 -17.73 -16.44 -6.45
N GLY A 147 -18.10 -15.49 -7.29
CA GLY A 147 -19.47 -15.06 -7.44
C GLY A 147 -19.69 -13.57 -7.23
N GLU A 148 -20.97 -13.22 -7.12
CA GLU A 148 -21.40 -11.83 -6.98
C GLU A 148 -21.57 -11.44 -5.52
N ILE A 149 -21.22 -10.21 -5.20
CA ILE A 149 -21.52 -9.56 -3.92
C ILE A 149 -22.42 -8.37 -4.23
N ASP A 150 -23.62 -8.35 -3.63
CA ASP A 150 -24.66 -7.36 -3.90
C ASP A 150 -24.99 -7.22 -5.39
N GLY A 151 -25.10 -8.38 -6.08
CA GLY A 151 -25.50 -8.47 -7.50
C GLY A 151 -24.42 -8.04 -8.49
N ALA A 152 -23.15 -8.05 -8.09
CA ALA A 152 -22.05 -7.72 -8.98
C ALA A 152 -20.76 -8.46 -8.65
N PRO A 153 -20.00 -8.93 -9.68
CA PRO A 153 -18.69 -9.54 -9.47
C PRO A 153 -17.69 -8.53 -8.89
N MET A 154 -16.61 -9.02 -8.29
CA MET A 154 -15.47 -8.20 -7.89
C MET A 154 -14.49 -7.99 -9.07
N ASN A 155 -13.63 -6.97 -8.91
CA ASN A 155 -12.32 -6.88 -9.53
C ASN A 155 -11.31 -6.78 -8.37
N PRO A 156 -10.99 -7.91 -7.71
CA PRO A 156 -10.19 -7.89 -6.50
C PRO A 156 -8.74 -7.53 -6.84
N ASP A 157 -8.20 -6.56 -6.11
CA ASP A 157 -6.85 -6.06 -6.35
C ASP A 157 -5.90 -6.55 -5.25
N ASP A 158 -5.98 -5.99 -4.05
CA ASP A 158 -5.14 -6.39 -2.93
C ASP A 158 -5.96 -7.09 -1.84
N LEU A 159 -5.25 -7.80 -0.94
CA LEU A 159 -5.88 -8.54 0.15
C LEU A 159 -5.08 -8.49 1.45
N ALA A 160 -5.78 -8.56 2.57
CA ALA A 160 -5.21 -8.65 3.91
C ALA A 160 -6.02 -9.62 4.77
N PHE A 161 -5.39 -10.23 5.77
CA PHE A 161 -6.06 -11.10 6.73
C PHE A 161 -6.14 -10.45 8.10
N ASP A 162 -7.24 -10.70 8.83
CA ASP A 162 -7.27 -10.50 10.28
C ASP A 162 -6.63 -11.70 11.01
N ARG A 163 -6.53 -11.61 12.35
CA ARG A 163 -5.93 -12.67 13.17
C ARG A 163 -6.74 -13.96 13.18
N GLU A 164 -8.02 -13.89 12.91
CA GLU A 164 -8.97 -15.00 12.87
C GLU A 164 -8.97 -15.71 11.51
N GLY A 165 -8.31 -15.11 10.50
CA GLY A 165 -8.20 -15.62 9.14
C GLY A 165 -9.34 -15.20 8.23
N ASN A 166 -10.13 -14.19 8.60
CA ASN A 166 -11.05 -13.58 7.64
C ASN A 166 -10.25 -12.71 6.66
N LEU A 167 -10.70 -12.70 5.42
CA LEU A 167 -10.05 -12.03 4.32
C LEU A 167 -10.71 -10.67 4.07
N TYR A 168 -9.90 -9.65 3.85
CA TYR A 168 -10.32 -8.30 3.47
C TYR A 168 -9.73 -7.98 2.11
N VAL A 169 -10.58 -7.56 1.18
CA VAL A 169 -10.23 -7.39 -0.23
C VAL A 169 -10.58 -5.97 -0.67
N SER A 170 -9.66 -5.32 -1.36
CA SER A 170 -9.97 -4.14 -2.14
C SER A 170 -10.53 -4.57 -3.50
N ASP A 171 -11.73 -4.10 -3.81
CA ASP A 171 -12.43 -4.40 -5.04
C ASP A 171 -12.45 -3.14 -5.93
N SER A 172 -11.55 -3.11 -6.91
CA SER A 172 -11.31 -1.98 -7.83
C SER A 172 -12.39 -1.82 -8.91
N ARG A 173 -13.56 -2.34 -8.66
CA ARG A 173 -14.70 -2.30 -9.57
C ARG A 173 -15.00 -0.87 -10.07
N GLY A 174 -15.26 -0.72 -11.35
CA GLY A 174 -15.51 0.59 -11.99
C GLY A 174 -14.25 1.35 -12.39
N MET A 175 -13.06 0.82 -12.13
CA MET A 175 -11.80 1.48 -12.46
C MET A 175 -11.67 1.78 -13.96
N SER A 176 -11.98 0.81 -14.82
CA SER A 176 -11.91 0.95 -16.27
C SER A 176 -12.93 1.94 -16.85
N GLU A 177 -14.05 2.14 -16.17
CA GLU A 177 -15.08 3.10 -16.54
C GLU A 177 -14.83 4.50 -15.96
N GLY A 178 -13.84 4.65 -15.07
CA GLY A 178 -13.60 5.89 -14.33
C GLY A 178 -14.70 6.21 -13.30
N GLU A 179 -15.44 5.19 -12.83
CA GLU A 179 -16.55 5.34 -11.92
C GLU A 179 -16.16 4.91 -10.50
N ALA A 180 -16.62 5.63 -9.49
CA ALA A 180 -16.43 5.28 -8.10
C ALA A 180 -17.43 4.19 -7.67
N LYS A 181 -17.20 2.96 -8.10
CA LYS A 181 -18.00 1.76 -7.78
C LYS A 181 -17.23 0.74 -6.93
N GLY A 182 -16.00 1.07 -6.55
CA GLY A 182 -15.14 0.18 -5.77
C GLY A 182 -15.68 -0.07 -4.37
N ARG A 183 -15.23 -1.16 -3.77
CA ARG A 183 -15.66 -1.61 -2.45
C ARG A 183 -14.46 -2.10 -1.64
N VAL A 184 -14.59 -2.07 -0.30
CA VAL A 184 -13.81 -2.92 0.60
C VAL A 184 -14.73 -4.03 1.08
N VAL A 185 -14.31 -5.27 0.90
CA VAL A 185 -15.11 -6.46 1.18
C VAL A 185 -14.41 -7.31 2.22
N ARG A 186 -15.16 -7.78 3.23
CA ARG A 186 -14.73 -8.83 4.15
C ARG A 186 -15.35 -10.16 3.71
N ILE A 187 -14.52 -11.19 3.58
CA ILE A 187 -14.95 -12.57 3.32
C ILE A 187 -14.57 -13.40 4.54
N ASP A 188 -15.51 -14.12 5.10
CA ASP A 188 -15.24 -14.95 6.25
C ASP A 188 -14.21 -16.05 5.92
N ARG A 189 -13.51 -16.55 6.92
CA ARG A 189 -12.46 -17.58 6.74
C ARG A 189 -12.92 -18.88 6.10
N SER A 190 -14.24 -19.11 6.00
CA SER A 190 -14.80 -20.27 5.29
C SER A 190 -15.05 -20.00 3.80
N GLY A 191 -14.97 -18.75 3.36
CA GLY A 191 -15.25 -18.32 1.99
C GLY A 191 -16.74 -18.32 1.63
N LYS A 192 -17.63 -18.41 2.61
CA LYS A 192 -19.08 -18.52 2.36
C LYS A 192 -19.85 -17.22 2.49
N ASP A 193 -19.43 -16.39 3.43
CA ASP A 193 -20.11 -15.15 3.74
C ASP A 193 -19.19 -13.96 3.37
N ALA A 194 -19.71 -13.08 2.51
CA ALA A 194 -19.04 -11.85 2.11
C ALA A 194 -19.88 -10.64 2.52
N THR A 195 -19.22 -9.61 3.05
CA THR A 195 -19.86 -8.38 3.53
C THR A 195 -19.13 -7.18 2.95
N VAL A 196 -19.86 -6.25 2.37
CA VAL A 196 -19.34 -4.95 1.96
C VAL A 196 -19.16 -4.07 3.18
N LEU A 197 -17.92 -3.64 3.44
CA LEU A 197 -17.58 -2.76 4.56
C LEU A 197 -17.62 -1.29 4.15
N ALA A 198 -17.26 -1.00 2.90
CA ALA A 198 -17.33 0.34 2.30
C ALA A 198 -17.60 0.21 0.81
N ASP A 199 -18.34 1.16 0.25
CA ASP A 199 -18.69 1.23 -1.17
C ASP A 199 -18.49 2.64 -1.75
N GLY A 200 -18.75 2.80 -3.04
CA GLY A 200 -18.61 4.09 -3.71
C GLY A 200 -17.16 4.59 -3.73
N LEU A 201 -16.18 3.70 -3.70
CA LEU A 201 -14.76 4.01 -3.64
C LEU A 201 -14.16 4.19 -5.04
N ALA A 202 -13.15 5.04 -5.13
CA ALA A 202 -12.50 5.41 -6.38
C ALA A 202 -11.34 4.45 -6.71
N ALA A 203 -11.67 3.24 -7.17
CA ALA A 203 -10.74 2.15 -7.44
C ALA A 203 -9.82 1.86 -6.23
N PRO A 204 -10.36 1.29 -5.13
CA PRO A 204 -9.51 0.87 -4.01
C PRO A 204 -8.51 -0.18 -4.49
N ASN A 205 -7.24 0.01 -4.11
CA ASN A 205 -6.12 -0.82 -4.54
C ASN A 205 -5.41 -1.40 -3.31
N GLY A 206 -4.30 -0.84 -2.81
CA GLY A 206 -3.65 -1.35 -1.63
C GLY A 206 -4.56 -1.43 -0.41
N ILE A 207 -4.46 -2.52 0.36
CA ILE A 207 -5.17 -2.72 1.61
C ILE A 207 -4.24 -3.37 2.66
N SER A 208 -4.23 -2.86 3.87
CA SER A 208 -3.44 -3.40 4.97
C SER A 208 -4.07 -3.08 6.32
N PHE A 209 -3.99 -4.00 7.27
CA PHE A 209 -4.29 -3.68 8.66
C PHE A 209 -3.25 -2.72 9.24
N ASP A 210 -3.69 -1.92 10.21
CA ASP A 210 -2.75 -1.25 11.10
C ASP A 210 -2.01 -2.27 11.99
N ALA A 211 -0.92 -1.83 12.63
CA ALA A 211 -0.07 -2.72 13.43
C ALA A 211 -0.83 -3.39 14.61
N ASP A 212 -1.94 -2.80 15.04
CA ASP A 212 -2.74 -3.26 16.18
C ASP A 212 -3.96 -4.11 15.76
N TYR A 213 -4.24 -4.23 14.46
CA TYR A 213 -5.45 -4.84 13.89
C TYR A 213 -6.76 -4.15 14.29
N ARG A 214 -6.69 -2.84 14.57
CA ARG A 214 -7.88 -2.05 14.93
C ARG A 214 -8.61 -1.49 13.74
N GLY A 215 -7.96 -1.43 12.59
CA GLY A 215 -8.57 -0.96 11.37
C GLY A 215 -7.72 -1.21 10.14
N LEU A 216 -8.30 -0.84 9.02
CA LEU A 216 -7.76 -1.04 7.69
C LEU A 216 -7.38 0.28 7.04
N TRP A 217 -6.17 0.33 6.54
CA TRP A 217 -5.73 1.31 5.56
C TRP A 217 -6.02 0.79 4.17
N PHE A 218 -6.54 1.64 3.31
CA PHE A 218 -6.67 1.33 1.89
C PHE A 218 -6.43 2.56 1.03
N SER A 219 -5.77 2.35 -0.11
CA SER A 219 -5.55 3.39 -1.10
C SER A 219 -6.72 3.46 -2.08
N GLU A 220 -6.98 4.63 -2.64
CA GLU A 220 -7.93 4.84 -3.73
C GLU A 220 -7.16 5.43 -4.92
N LEU A 221 -6.87 4.56 -5.89
CA LEU A 221 -5.97 4.79 -7.03
C LEU A 221 -6.31 6.06 -7.80
N THR A 222 -7.57 6.24 -8.22
CA THR A 222 -7.96 7.36 -9.10
C THR A 222 -8.16 8.68 -8.36
N GLN A 223 -8.03 8.70 -7.02
CA GLN A 223 -8.18 9.90 -6.18
C GLN A 223 -6.90 10.27 -5.42
N ASN A 224 -5.82 9.49 -5.56
CA ASN A 224 -4.56 9.71 -4.86
C ASN A 224 -4.76 9.98 -3.37
N ARG A 225 -5.48 9.09 -2.69
CA ARG A 225 -5.74 9.19 -1.26
C ARG A 225 -5.63 7.84 -0.57
N ILE A 226 -5.33 7.90 0.73
CA ILE A 226 -5.37 6.76 1.62
C ILE A 226 -6.49 7.02 2.61
N SER A 227 -7.40 6.07 2.73
CA SER A 227 -8.53 6.08 3.64
C SER A 227 -8.33 5.07 4.75
N TYR A 228 -9.00 5.28 5.88
CA TYR A 228 -8.94 4.41 7.05
C TYR A 228 -10.33 4.01 7.49
N LEU A 229 -10.52 2.71 7.71
CA LEU A 229 -11.70 2.10 8.32
C LEU A 229 -11.34 1.67 9.74
N LEU A 230 -11.96 2.27 10.75
CA LEU A 230 -11.90 1.76 12.11
C LEU A 230 -12.94 0.65 12.26
N LEU A 231 -12.51 -0.50 12.75
CA LEU A 231 -13.38 -1.66 13.01
C LEU A 231 -13.66 -1.77 14.50
N ASP A 232 -14.87 -2.23 14.85
CA ASP A 232 -15.20 -2.68 16.19
C ASP A 232 -14.76 -4.14 16.45
N GLU A 233 -15.03 -4.66 17.64
CA GLU A 233 -14.64 -6.03 18.04
C GLU A 233 -15.36 -7.11 17.21
N GLU A 234 -16.48 -6.81 16.61
CA GLU A 234 -17.26 -7.69 15.72
C GLU A 234 -16.78 -7.62 14.25
N GLY A 235 -15.82 -6.72 13.94
CA GLY A 235 -15.30 -6.48 12.60
C GLY A 235 -16.25 -5.63 11.74
N THR A 236 -17.17 -4.88 12.39
CA THR A 236 -18.06 -3.92 11.74
C THR A 236 -17.39 -2.55 11.67
N VAL A 237 -17.76 -1.76 10.66
CA VAL A 237 -17.16 -0.42 10.48
C VAL A 237 -17.75 0.56 11.51
N ALA A 238 -16.90 0.98 12.45
CA ALA A 238 -17.24 2.00 13.43
C ALA A 238 -17.10 3.43 12.85
N SER A 239 -16.11 3.65 11.97
CA SER A 239 -15.93 4.91 11.24
C SER A 239 -15.10 4.73 9.99
N GLN A 240 -15.28 5.64 9.01
CA GLN A 240 -14.49 5.73 7.79
C GLN A 240 -14.16 7.18 7.49
N HIS A 241 -12.92 7.44 7.06
CA HIS A 241 -12.52 8.78 6.59
C HIS A 241 -11.31 8.71 5.67
N THR A 242 -11.14 9.71 4.82
CA THR A 242 -9.88 9.93 4.11
C THR A 242 -8.86 10.47 5.12
N ALA A 243 -7.79 9.71 5.34
CA ALA A 243 -6.75 10.05 6.30
C ALA A 243 -5.59 10.84 5.66
N ILE A 244 -5.19 10.48 4.43
CA ILE A 244 -4.02 11.06 3.76
C ILE A 244 -4.38 11.36 2.30
N ARG A 245 -3.98 12.55 1.83
CA ARG A 245 -3.94 12.87 0.40
C ARG A 245 -2.50 12.72 -0.06
N VAL A 246 -2.30 11.86 -1.06
CA VAL A 246 -0.98 11.52 -1.57
C VAL A 246 -0.58 12.52 -2.67
N ASP A 247 0.57 13.17 -2.50
CA ASP A 247 1.15 14.04 -3.52
C ASP A 247 1.92 13.19 -4.55
N GLY A 248 1.18 12.51 -5.41
CA GLY A 248 1.70 11.67 -6.49
C GLY A 248 1.88 12.39 -7.82
N GLY A 249 1.34 13.60 -7.96
CA GLY A 249 1.24 14.29 -9.25
C GLY A 249 0.32 13.54 -10.20
N ILE A 250 0.83 13.14 -11.36
CA ILE A 250 0.11 12.31 -12.33
C ILE A 250 0.20 10.80 -12.03
N ALA A 251 1.11 10.40 -11.14
CA ALA A 251 1.17 9.04 -10.66
C ALA A 251 -0.01 8.75 -9.73
N GLN A 252 -0.40 7.50 -9.64
CA GLN A 252 -1.57 7.07 -8.88
C GLN A 252 -1.13 6.21 -7.69
N THR A 253 -1.91 6.26 -6.60
CA THR A 253 -1.68 5.38 -5.44
C THR A 253 -1.93 3.92 -5.82
N ASP A 254 -1.02 3.06 -5.43
CA ASP A 254 -1.02 1.62 -5.68
C ASP A 254 -1.12 0.85 -4.35
N SER A 255 -0.43 -0.25 -4.17
CA SER A 255 -0.46 -1.06 -2.95
C SER A 255 0.17 -0.34 -1.74
N ILE A 256 -0.20 -0.79 -0.54
CA ILE A 256 0.24 -0.24 0.76
C ILE A 256 0.84 -1.34 1.62
N ALA A 257 1.95 -1.04 2.31
CA ALA A 257 2.42 -1.82 3.45
C ALA A 257 2.51 -0.95 4.72
N VAL A 258 2.40 -1.59 5.88
CA VAL A 258 2.50 -0.93 7.20
C VAL A 258 3.63 -1.56 7.99
N ASP A 259 4.49 -0.75 8.62
CA ASP A 259 5.54 -1.24 9.52
C ASP A 259 5.09 -1.29 10.99
N ALA A 260 5.96 -1.76 11.88
CA ALA A 260 5.64 -1.95 13.30
C ALA A 260 5.34 -0.65 14.06
N ASP A 261 5.83 0.50 13.57
CA ASP A 261 5.54 1.82 14.14
C ASP A 261 4.25 2.43 13.56
N GLY A 262 3.63 1.74 12.58
CA GLY A 262 2.43 2.17 11.88
C GLY A 262 2.72 3.15 10.74
N ASN A 263 3.95 3.21 10.22
CA ASN A 263 4.24 4.00 9.03
C ASN A 263 3.72 3.27 7.79
N LEU A 264 3.16 4.04 6.85
CA LEU A 264 2.58 3.54 5.62
C LEU A 264 3.56 3.75 4.46
N TYR A 265 3.80 2.71 3.70
CA TYR A 265 4.60 2.72 2.47
C TYR A 265 3.67 2.58 1.28
N GLN A 266 3.46 3.68 0.58
CA GLN A 266 2.52 3.78 -0.54
C GLN A 266 3.25 3.64 -1.87
N GLY A 267 2.94 2.59 -2.63
CA GLY A 267 3.39 2.43 -4.01
C GLY A 267 2.80 3.47 -4.95
N LEU A 268 3.50 3.78 -6.02
CA LEU A 268 3.06 4.75 -7.02
C LEU A 268 3.06 4.10 -8.42
N HIS A 269 1.85 3.91 -8.97
CA HIS A 269 1.67 3.53 -10.36
C HIS A 269 1.95 4.75 -11.26
N GLY A 270 2.76 4.57 -12.29
CA GLY A 270 3.22 5.66 -13.16
C GLY A 270 4.39 6.47 -12.62
N ARG A 271 5.01 6.02 -11.50
CA ARG A 271 6.24 6.57 -10.96
C ARG A 271 7.05 5.49 -10.22
N PRO A 272 8.33 5.24 -10.57
CA PRO A 272 9.13 4.22 -9.89
C PRO A 272 9.67 4.74 -8.54
N ALA A 273 8.76 5.10 -7.64
CA ALA A 273 9.04 5.62 -6.30
C ALA A 273 7.91 5.24 -5.34
N MET A 274 8.19 5.32 -4.04
CA MET A 274 7.17 5.16 -2.99
C MET A 274 7.12 6.37 -2.07
N ALA A 275 5.95 6.65 -1.54
CA ALA A 275 5.70 7.68 -0.55
C ALA A 275 5.57 7.04 0.83
N VAL A 276 6.26 7.57 1.85
CA VAL A 276 6.16 7.05 3.22
C VAL A 276 5.51 8.10 4.12
N TYR A 277 4.47 7.68 4.84
CA TYR A 277 3.71 8.53 5.75
C TYR A 277 3.68 7.95 7.16
N SER A 278 3.58 8.81 8.18
CA SER A 278 3.17 8.38 9.50
C SER A 278 1.67 8.05 9.52
N LYS A 279 1.23 7.29 10.51
CA LYS A 279 -0.21 7.06 10.77
C LYS A 279 -1.01 8.34 11.04
N ASN A 280 -0.32 9.45 11.34
CA ASN A 280 -0.94 10.77 11.52
C ASN A 280 -1.01 11.59 10.22
N GLY A 281 -0.58 11.03 9.08
CA GLY A 281 -0.62 11.67 7.77
C GLY A 281 0.58 12.56 7.44
N GLU A 282 1.62 12.57 8.27
CA GLU A 282 2.84 13.33 8.02
C GLU A 282 3.70 12.62 6.97
N ARG A 283 4.18 13.34 5.95
CA ARG A 283 5.15 12.82 5.01
C ARG A 283 6.49 12.61 5.70
N LEU A 284 6.95 11.36 5.78
CA LEU A 284 8.20 11.01 6.46
C LEU A 284 9.37 10.84 5.49
N ALA A 285 9.11 10.27 4.31
CA ALA A 285 10.14 9.97 3.33
C ALA A 285 9.58 9.75 1.93
N THR A 286 10.48 9.81 0.95
CA THR A 286 10.30 9.24 -0.39
C THR A 286 11.34 8.12 -0.59
N VAL A 287 10.91 6.95 -1.05
CA VAL A 287 11.80 5.89 -1.52
C VAL A 287 12.05 6.11 -3.01
N GLU A 288 13.30 6.31 -3.39
CA GLU A 288 13.68 6.61 -4.77
C GLU A 288 14.71 5.60 -5.31
N LEU A 289 14.56 5.27 -6.58
CA LEU A 289 15.58 4.55 -7.33
C LEU A 289 16.79 5.46 -7.63
N PRO A 290 18.01 4.90 -7.85
CA PRO A 290 19.11 5.67 -8.41
C PRO A 290 18.71 6.28 -9.76
N ALA A 291 19.06 7.54 -10.01
CA ALA A 291 18.65 8.28 -11.22
C ALA A 291 18.95 7.57 -12.54
N ARG A 292 20.00 6.74 -12.59
CA ARG A 292 20.35 5.94 -13.78
C ARG A 292 19.55 4.65 -13.95
N ALA A 293 18.74 4.30 -12.96
CA ALA A 293 17.93 3.06 -12.93
C ALA A 293 16.45 3.30 -13.21
N THR A 294 16.07 4.53 -13.54
CA THR A 294 14.68 4.89 -13.82
C THR A 294 14.30 4.79 -15.29
N ASP A 295 15.29 4.69 -16.19
CA ASP A 295 15.01 4.59 -17.63
C ASP A 295 14.29 3.26 -17.92
N GLY A 296 13.09 3.35 -18.52
CA GLY A 296 12.26 2.18 -18.84
C GLY A 296 11.56 1.53 -17.64
N LEU A 297 11.61 2.16 -16.45
CA LEU A 297 10.83 1.76 -15.28
C LEU A 297 9.76 2.81 -14.97
N GLU A 298 8.53 2.38 -14.82
CA GLU A 298 7.38 3.29 -14.75
C GLU A 298 6.66 3.25 -13.41
N SER A 299 6.66 2.12 -12.70
CA SER A 299 5.87 1.95 -11.48
C SER A 299 6.68 1.25 -10.40
N ALA A 300 6.56 1.73 -9.15
CA ALA A 300 6.90 0.98 -7.95
C ALA A 300 5.57 0.66 -7.24
N THR A 301 5.08 -0.54 -7.46
CA THR A 301 3.70 -0.90 -7.18
C THR A 301 3.50 -1.31 -5.73
N ASN A 302 4.36 -2.18 -5.20
CA ASN A 302 4.14 -2.83 -3.92
C ASN A 302 5.46 -3.04 -3.15
N VAL A 303 5.38 -3.35 -1.85
CA VAL A 303 6.53 -3.59 -0.98
C VAL A 303 6.23 -4.62 0.09
N ALA A 304 7.20 -5.50 0.36
CA ALA A 304 7.23 -6.34 1.54
C ALA A 304 8.38 -5.91 2.46
N ILE A 305 8.09 -5.68 3.73
CA ILE A 305 9.10 -5.40 4.75
C ILE A 305 9.34 -6.69 5.53
N THR A 306 10.60 -7.09 5.65
CA THR A 306 10.96 -8.35 6.32
C THR A 306 10.44 -8.34 7.77
N PRO A 307 9.63 -9.32 8.18
CA PRO A 307 9.11 -9.40 9.53
C PRO A 307 10.23 -9.41 10.57
N GLY A 308 10.15 -8.50 11.57
CA GLY A 308 11.15 -8.35 12.62
C GLY A 308 12.49 -7.77 12.15
N ALA A 309 12.53 -7.15 10.97
CA ALA A 309 13.69 -6.44 10.45
C ALA A 309 13.26 -5.24 9.59
N THR A 310 14.19 -4.30 9.37
CA THR A 310 13.92 -3.10 8.57
C THR A 310 14.16 -3.28 7.07
N ARG A 311 14.66 -4.45 6.63
CA ARG A 311 14.94 -4.68 5.22
C ARG A 311 13.65 -4.84 4.42
N ALA A 312 13.40 -3.91 3.50
CA ALA A 312 12.24 -3.90 2.61
C ALA A 312 12.63 -4.27 1.18
N TYR A 313 11.68 -4.87 0.46
CA TYR A 313 11.79 -5.25 -0.93
C TYR A 313 10.60 -4.74 -1.71
N MET A 314 10.84 -3.90 -2.70
CA MET A 314 9.80 -3.31 -3.54
C MET A 314 9.85 -3.87 -4.96
N THR A 315 8.68 -4.07 -5.54
CA THR A 315 8.48 -4.43 -6.94
C THR A 315 8.49 -3.17 -7.80
N VAL A 316 9.28 -3.22 -8.88
CA VAL A 316 9.38 -2.11 -9.83
C VAL A 316 9.30 -2.67 -11.25
N SER A 317 8.46 -2.07 -12.07
CA SER A 317 8.16 -2.58 -13.41
C SER A 317 8.04 -1.49 -14.45
N GLY A 318 8.19 -1.90 -15.71
CA GLY A 318 8.01 -1.06 -16.87
C GLY A 318 8.42 -1.77 -18.17
N PRO A 319 8.53 -1.03 -19.30
CA PRO A 319 8.96 -1.58 -20.59
C PRO A 319 10.35 -2.23 -20.57
N ASP A 320 11.24 -1.86 -19.62
CA ASP A 320 12.55 -2.51 -19.48
C ASP A 320 12.51 -3.82 -18.70
N GLY A 321 11.39 -4.18 -18.09
CA GLY A 321 11.16 -5.43 -17.35
C GLY A 321 10.71 -5.23 -15.92
N GLY A 322 10.68 -6.34 -15.17
CA GLY A 322 10.30 -6.40 -13.76
C GLY A 322 11.51 -6.62 -12.86
N TYR A 323 11.64 -5.81 -11.84
CA TYR A 323 12.79 -5.78 -10.95
C TYR A 323 12.39 -5.82 -9.49
N LEU A 324 13.27 -6.37 -8.68
CA LEU A 324 13.24 -6.26 -7.24
C LEU A 324 14.28 -5.26 -6.77
N TYR A 325 13.85 -4.27 -6.00
CA TYR A 325 14.71 -3.31 -5.30
C TYR A 325 14.61 -3.50 -3.80
N THR A 326 15.62 -3.06 -3.06
CA THR A 326 15.66 -3.13 -1.58
C THR A 326 16.06 -1.79 -1.00
N PHE A 327 15.50 -1.48 0.18
CA PHE A 327 15.88 -0.32 1.00
C PHE A 327 15.71 -0.66 2.48
N ASP A 328 16.18 0.23 3.36
CA ASP A 328 15.94 0.10 4.79
C ASP A 328 14.69 0.92 5.15
N ALA A 329 13.64 0.24 5.60
CA ALA A 329 12.41 0.84 6.11
C ALA A 329 12.67 1.62 7.41
N LEU A 330 11.72 2.45 7.82
CA LEU A 330 11.84 3.28 9.02
C LEU A 330 11.69 2.46 10.30
N ALA A 331 10.89 1.38 10.25
CA ALA A 331 10.73 0.41 11.32
C ALA A 331 10.67 -1.02 10.78
N GLU A 332 10.57 -2.00 11.68
CA GLU A 332 10.51 -3.42 11.33
C GLU A 332 9.20 -3.79 10.63
N GLY A 333 9.26 -4.77 9.75
CA GLY A 333 8.07 -5.34 9.12
C GLY A 333 7.21 -6.14 10.10
N VAL A 334 5.93 -6.21 9.78
CA VAL A 334 4.93 -7.01 10.50
C VAL A 334 4.29 -8.01 9.55
N ARG A 335 3.82 -9.15 10.08
CA ARG A 335 3.31 -10.24 9.23
C ARG A 335 2.03 -9.90 8.48
N GLN A 336 1.13 -9.12 9.08
CA GLN A 336 -0.13 -8.72 8.48
C GLN A 336 0.00 -7.75 7.29
N SER A 337 1.21 -7.30 6.99
CA SER A 337 1.45 -6.36 5.90
C SER A 337 2.57 -6.86 5.00
N ASN A 338 2.21 -7.75 4.09
CA ASN A 338 3.12 -8.36 3.11
C ASN A 338 4.34 -9.06 3.73
N GLY A 339 4.23 -9.47 4.99
CA GLY A 339 5.29 -10.14 5.73
C GLY A 339 5.10 -11.65 5.89
N GLY A 340 4.01 -12.22 5.40
CA GLY A 340 3.74 -13.66 5.41
C GLY A 340 3.18 -14.22 6.71
#